data_d134843276b3f3a88f07146fc7476d02
#
_entry.id   d134843276b3f3a88f07146fc7476d02
#
_cell.length_a   1.000
_cell.length_b   1.000
_cell.length_c   1.000
_cell.angle_alpha   90.00
_cell.angle_beta   90.00
_cell.angle_gamma   90.00
#
_symmetry.space_group_name_H-M   'P 1'
#
loop_
_entity.id
_entity.type
_entity.pdbx_description
1 polymer ?
#
loop_
_entity_poly.entity_id
_entity_poly.type
_entity_poly.pdbx_seq_one_letter_code
_entity_poly.pdbx_strand_id
1 'polypeptide(L)'
;MENMSPKRIILDAKLQIKLSSYVVKNCKNPKTIIIHSSTNINKINILKKLGVQMIFVKSSKNNYFDLKKVFKKLYSIGVYRIIAEFGKNLTMAMINKNMFNEFYLFKSNQTLTKNNTIDVTSIIKKLRYLYKRKHNINTYLDNEVIESYK
;
A
#
# COMPACT_ATOMS: atom_id res chain seq x y z
N MET A 1 18.97 10.57 15.72
CA MET A 1 17.61 10.53 15.13
C MET A 1 17.03 9.13 15.28
N GLU A 2 16.79 8.70 16.49
CA GLU A 2 16.19 7.41 16.75
C GLU A 2 14.68 7.48 16.51
N ASN A 3 14.15 6.52 15.73
CA ASN A 3 12.73 6.21 15.61
C ASN A 3 11.80 7.13 14.80
N MET A 4 12.29 7.78 13.75
CA MET A 4 11.42 8.54 12.81
C MET A 4 10.86 7.69 11.66
N SER A 5 11.05 6.37 11.67
CA SER A 5 10.50 5.50 10.61
C SER A 5 8.97 5.49 10.65
N PRO A 6 8.29 5.72 9.52
CA PRO A 6 6.83 5.73 9.47
C PRO A 6 6.26 4.35 9.85
N LYS A 7 5.08 4.34 10.47
CA LYS A 7 4.36 3.10 10.76
C LYS A 7 4.11 2.32 9.47
N ARG A 8 4.33 1.01 9.51
CA ARG A 8 4.09 0.12 8.37
C ARG A 8 2.65 -0.41 8.44
N ILE A 9 1.90 -0.25 7.35
CA ILE A 9 0.49 -0.69 7.28
C ILE A 9 0.38 -1.76 6.19
N ILE A 10 -0.20 -2.91 6.53
CA ILE A 10 -0.38 -4.05 5.63
C ILE A 10 -1.87 -4.36 5.53
N LEU A 11 -2.39 -4.45 4.31
CA LEU A 11 -3.74 -4.92 4.02
C LEU A 11 -3.69 -6.41 3.70
N ASP A 12 -4.11 -7.25 4.64
CA ASP A 12 -4.11 -8.71 4.50
C ASP A 12 -5.45 -9.30 4.97
N ALA A 13 -6.46 -9.25 4.10
CA ALA A 13 -7.82 -9.65 4.43
C ALA A 13 -7.91 -11.07 5.01
N LYS A 14 -7.16 -12.01 4.43
CA LYS A 14 -7.14 -13.43 4.85
C LYS A 14 -6.11 -13.75 5.92
N LEU A 15 -5.31 -12.77 6.31
CA LEU A 15 -4.19 -12.95 7.26
C LEU A 15 -3.21 -14.02 6.78
N GLN A 16 -2.78 -13.91 5.50
CA GLN A 16 -1.87 -14.87 4.86
C GLN A 16 -0.40 -14.65 5.24
N ILE A 17 -0.05 -13.50 5.81
CA ILE A 17 1.30 -13.18 6.22
C ILE A 17 1.93 -14.31 7.04
N LYS A 18 3.17 -14.68 6.71
CA LYS A 18 3.91 -15.71 7.45
C LYS A 18 4.46 -15.13 8.76
N LEU A 19 4.34 -15.88 9.86
CA LEU A 19 4.90 -15.47 11.17
C LEU A 19 6.41 -15.30 11.12
N SER A 20 7.09 -16.05 10.23
CA SER A 20 8.53 -15.97 9.99
C SER A 20 8.98 -14.81 9.11
N SER A 21 8.04 -14.03 8.54
CA SER A 21 8.39 -12.92 7.64
C SER A 21 9.17 -11.83 8.37
N TYR A 22 10.10 -11.17 7.65
CA TYR A 22 10.90 -10.07 8.17
C TYR A 22 10.05 -8.98 8.82
N VAL A 23 8.93 -8.64 8.18
CA VAL A 23 8.00 -7.61 8.65
C VAL A 23 7.38 -7.94 10.02
N VAL A 24 7.09 -9.23 10.27
CA VAL A 24 6.55 -9.68 11.56
C VAL A 24 7.65 -9.74 12.62
N LYS A 25 8.83 -10.25 12.27
CA LYS A 25 9.97 -10.31 13.20
C LYS A 25 10.41 -8.91 13.66
N ASN A 26 10.31 -7.90 12.78
CA ASN A 26 10.70 -6.50 13.02
C ASN A 26 9.48 -5.58 13.17
N CYS A 27 8.38 -6.06 13.76
CA CYS A 27 7.12 -5.32 13.81
C CYS A 27 7.08 -4.19 14.83
N LYS A 28 8.05 -4.12 15.75
CA LYS A 28 8.10 -3.08 16.79
C LYS A 28 8.71 -1.78 16.29
N ASN A 29 9.73 -1.85 15.43
CA ASN A 29 10.40 -0.70 14.85
C ASN A 29 10.75 -0.94 13.36
N PRO A 30 10.05 -0.26 12.41
CA PRO A 30 8.88 0.57 12.66
C PRO A 30 7.65 -0.24 13.06
N LYS A 31 6.76 0.40 13.83
CA LYS A 31 5.52 -0.24 14.30
C LYS A 31 4.69 -0.75 13.12
N THR A 32 4.32 -2.02 13.15
CA THR A 32 3.55 -2.67 12.08
C THR A 32 2.09 -2.81 12.48
N ILE A 33 1.21 -2.39 11.58
CA ILE A 33 -0.25 -2.49 11.68
C ILE A 33 -0.73 -3.43 10.58
N ILE A 34 -1.51 -4.45 10.93
CA ILE A 34 -2.14 -5.34 9.94
C ILE A 34 -3.64 -5.13 9.99
N ILE A 35 -4.23 -4.79 8.84
CA ILE A 35 -5.67 -4.71 8.64
C ILE A 35 -6.14 -6.04 8.05
N HIS A 36 -7.04 -6.72 8.76
CA HIS A 36 -7.50 -8.05 8.39
C HIS A 36 -9.01 -8.20 8.52
N SER A 37 -9.55 -9.26 7.90
CA SER A 37 -10.93 -9.73 8.04
C SER A 37 -11.00 -11.19 8.52
N SER A 38 -9.86 -11.74 8.89
CA SER A 38 -9.72 -13.13 9.33
C SER A 38 -10.35 -13.34 10.71
N THR A 39 -10.96 -14.51 10.88
CA THR A 39 -11.52 -15.03 12.16
C THR A 39 -10.56 -16.00 12.85
N ASN A 40 -9.36 -16.21 12.33
CA ASN A 40 -8.33 -17.09 12.93
C ASN A 40 -7.77 -16.45 14.20
N ILE A 41 -8.45 -16.68 15.31
CA ILE A 41 -8.12 -16.11 16.63
C ILE A 41 -6.70 -16.50 17.07
N ASN A 42 -6.29 -17.76 16.82
CA ASN A 42 -4.96 -18.23 17.20
C ASN A 42 -3.86 -17.41 16.53
N LYS A 43 -3.93 -17.24 15.21
CA LYS A 43 -2.94 -16.45 14.47
C LYS A 43 -2.96 -14.97 14.87
N ILE A 44 -4.14 -14.41 15.10
CA ILE A 44 -4.29 -13.02 15.57
C ILE A 44 -3.60 -12.84 16.92
N ASN A 45 -3.82 -13.76 17.86
CA ASN A 45 -3.19 -13.70 19.19
C ASN A 45 -1.67 -13.84 19.14
N ILE A 46 -1.15 -14.73 18.29
CA ILE A 46 0.30 -14.86 18.09
C ILE A 46 0.89 -13.55 17.56
N LEU A 47 0.28 -12.96 16.51
CA LEU A 47 0.75 -11.70 15.93
C LEU A 47 0.70 -10.54 16.95
N LYS A 48 -0.35 -10.46 17.77
CA LYS A 48 -0.44 -9.47 18.87
C LYS A 48 0.67 -9.67 19.90
N LYS A 49 0.95 -10.90 20.31
CA LYS A 49 2.03 -11.23 21.26
C LYS A 49 3.41 -10.83 20.70
N LEU A 50 3.61 -10.94 19.39
CA LEU A 50 4.83 -10.49 18.71
C LEU A 50 4.96 -8.97 18.65
N GLY A 51 3.87 -8.22 18.90
CA GLY A 51 3.87 -6.76 18.90
C GLY A 51 3.20 -6.12 17.68
N VAL A 52 2.57 -6.92 16.80
CA VAL A 52 1.80 -6.40 15.66
C VAL A 52 0.48 -5.79 16.15
N GLN A 53 0.19 -4.58 15.71
CA GLN A 53 -1.13 -3.98 15.95
C GLN A 53 -2.15 -4.56 14.95
N MET A 54 -3.17 -5.24 15.43
CA MET A 54 -4.19 -5.88 14.62
C MET A 54 -5.44 -5.01 14.56
N ILE A 55 -5.95 -4.74 13.35
CA ILE A 55 -7.18 -3.98 13.12
C ILE A 55 -8.12 -4.81 12.27
N PHE A 56 -9.29 -5.12 12.82
CA PHE A 56 -10.34 -5.81 12.08
C PHE A 56 -11.14 -4.82 11.23
N VAL A 57 -11.25 -5.12 9.93
CA VAL A 57 -12.18 -4.47 8.99
C VAL A 57 -12.82 -5.57 8.15
N LYS A 58 -14.15 -5.66 8.21
CA LYS A 58 -14.88 -6.67 7.43
C LYS A 58 -14.63 -6.46 5.93
N SER A 59 -14.18 -7.49 5.25
CA SER A 59 -14.01 -7.51 3.79
C SER A 59 -15.29 -8.00 3.10
N SER A 60 -15.40 -7.75 1.79
CA SER A 60 -16.42 -8.35 0.93
C SER A 60 -16.22 -9.87 0.78
N LYS A 61 -17.20 -10.54 0.16
CA LYS A 61 -17.10 -11.98 -0.17
C LYS A 61 -15.85 -12.33 -0.99
N ASN A 62 -15.36 -11.39 -1.81
CA ASN A 62 -14.14 -11.56 -2.63
C ASN A 62 -12.86 -11.12 -1.90
N ASN A 63 -12.91 -10.96 -0.59
CA ASN A 63 -11.78 -10.52 0.25
C ASN A 63 -11.23 -9.11 -0.08
N TYR A 64 -12.04 -8.25 -0.69
CA TYR A 64 -11.69 -6.84 -0.90
C TYR A 64 -12.20 -6.01 0.28
N PHE A 65 -11.34 -5.11 0.76
CA PHE A 65 -11.73 -4.14 1.76
C PHE A 65 -12.54 -2.99 1.17
N ASP A 66 -13.48 -2.48 1.93
CA ASP A 66 -13.98 -1.14 1.72
C ASP A 66 -12.90 -0.14 2.17
N LEU A 67 -12.23 0.47 1.18
CA LEU A 67 -11.09 1.37 1.43
C LEU A 67 -11.49 2.59 2.27
N LYS A 68 -12.72 3.11 2.13
CA LYS A 68 -13.21 4.20 2.97
C LYS A 68 -13.24 3.81 4.44
N LYS A 69 -13.70 2.58 4.74
CA LYS A 69 -13.69 2.05 6.11
C LYS A 69 -12.28 1.84 6.65
N VAL A 70 -11.36 1.36 5.80
CA VAL A 70 -9.95 1.21 6.14
C VAL A 70 -9.36 2.56 6.53
N PHE A 71 -9.48 3.57 5.68
CA PHE A 71 -8.91 4.90 5.96
C PHE A 71 -9.56 5.58 7.16
N LYS A 72 -10.88 5.42 7.37
CA LYS A 72 -11.55 5.91 8.57
C LYS A 72 -10.97 5.29 9.84
N LYS A 73 -10.67 3.97 9.81
CA LYS A 73 -10.02 3.30 10.95
C LYS A 73 -8.59 3.77 11.17
N LEU A 74 -7.81 3.98 10.10
CA LEU A 74 -6.45 4.51 10.19
C LEU A 74 -6.46 5.94 10.74
N TYR A 75 -7.37 6.79 10.27
CA TYR A 75 -7.54 8.14 10.77
C TYR A 75 -7.86 8.16 12.28
N SER A 76 -8.77 7.27 12.75
CA SER A 76 -9.14 7.21 14.17
C SER A 76 -8.00 6.79 15.12
N ILE A 77 -6.90 6.27 14.59
CA ILE A 77 -5.69 5.92 15.36
C ILE A 77 -4.52 6.87 15.10
N GLY A 78 -4.81 8.06 14.53
CA GLY A 78 -3.82 9.12 14.32
C GLY A 78 -2.95 8.94 13.07
N VAL A 79 -3.40 8.20 12.05
CA VAL A 79 -2.72 8.09 10.75
C VAL A 79 -3.38 9.04 9.76
N TYR A 80 -2.77 10.20 9.53
CA TYR A 80 -3.33 11.28 8.70
C TYR A 80 -2.68 11.38 7.32
N ARG A 81 -1.45 10.87 7.16
CA ARG A 81 -0.75 10.86 5.87
C ARG A 81 -0.23 9.45 5.61
N ILE A 82 -0.41 8.96 4.39
CA ILE A 82 -0.03 7.62 3.99
C ILE A 82 0.75 7.72 2.67
N ILE A 83 1.94 7.12 2.64
CA ILE A 83 2.64 6.78 1.40
C ILE A 83 2.23 5.36 1.06
N ALA A 84 1.73 5.17 -0.16
CA ALA A 84 1.13 3.92 -0.58
C ALA A 84 1.94 3.27 -1.70
N GLU A 85 2.44 2.07 -1.47
CA GLU A 85 3.12 1.22 -2.44
C GLU A 85 2.26 -0.02 -2.67
N PHE A 86 1.44 0.02 -3.71
CA PHE A 86 0.45 -1.03 -3.97
C PHE A 86 0.73 -1.80 -5.25
N GLY A 87 0.30 -3.05 -5.29
CA GLY A 87 0.19 -3.80 -6.54
C GLY A 87 -0.94 -3.27 -7.43
N LYS A 88 -0.95 -3.68 -8.70
CA LYS A 88 -1.87 -3.23 -9.76
C LYS A 88 -3.34 -3.10 -9.32
N ASN A 89 -3.89 -4.14 -8.72
CA ASN A 89 -5.33 -4.20 -8.39
C ASN A 89 -5.73 -3.15 -7.35
N LEU A 90 -4.94 -2.98 -6.30
CA LEU A 90 -5.24 -2.00 -5.26
C LEU A 90 -5.01 -0.57 -5.76
N THR A 91 -3.95 -0.35 -6.55
CA THR A 91 -3.70 0.94 -7.22
C THR A 91 -4.89 1.34 -8.09
N MET A 92 -5.41 0.41 -8.93
CA MET A 92 -6.59 0.70 -9.76
C MET A 92 -7.84 0.97 -8.92
N ALA A 93 -8.05 0.24 -7.84
CA ALA A 93 -9.18 0.48 -6.94
C ALA A 93 -9.12 1.89 -6.29
N MET A 94 -7.92 2.35 -5.92
CA MET A 94 -7.68 3.68 -5.35
C MET A 94 -7.89 4.79 -6.40
N ILE A 95 -7.36 4.61 -7.60
CA ILE A 95 -7.54 5.56 -8.72
C ILE A 95 -9.03 5.67 -9.08
N ASN A 96 -9.72 4.52 -9.21
CA ASN A 96 -11.15 4.49 -9.56
C ASN A 96 -12.04 5.23 -8.57
N LYS A 97 -11.61 5.30 -7.31
CA LYS A 97 -12.33 5.98 -6.22
C LYS A 97 -11.80 7.39 -5.94
N ASN A 98 -10.85 7.86 -6.75
CA ASN A 98 -10.17 9.15 -6.56
C ASN A 98 -9.65 9.34 -5.13
N MET A 99 -8.89 8.36 -4.64
CA MET A 99 -8.42 8.31 -3.25
C MET A 99 -6.93 8.69 -3.09
N PHE A 100 -6.30 9.22 -4.13
CA PHE A 100 -4.97 9.80 -4.07
C PHE A 100 -5.03 11.32 -4.10
N ASN A 101 -4.23 11.98 -3.28
CA ASN A 101 -3.96 13.41 -3.40
C ASN A 101 -2.85 13.65 -4.42
N GLU A 102 -1.84 12.79 -4.41
CA GLU A 102 -0.70 12.84 -5.29
C GLU A 102 -0.33 11.42 -5.72
N PHE A 103 0.11 11.26 -6.96
CA PHE A 103 0.61 9.99 -7.49
C PHE A 103 1.97 10.21 -8.15
N TYR A 104 2.94 9.39 -7.80
CA TYR A 104 4.27 9.41 -8.37
C TYR A 104 4.52 8.14 -9.18
N LEU A 105 4.82 8.31 -10.47
CA LEU A 105 5.14 7.22 -11.38
C LEU A 105 6.64 7.23 -11.70
N PHE A 106 7.35 6.24 -11.19
CA PHE A 106 8.77 6.02 -11.49
C PHE A 106 8.88 5.22 -12.78
N LYS A 107 9.69 5.71 -13.71
CA LYS A 107 9.94 5.07 -15.01
C LYS A 107 11.42 4.84 -15.16
N SER A 108 11.80 3.60 -15.41
CA SER A 108 13.14 3.23 -15.84
C SER A 108 13.20 3.14 -17.36
N ASN A 109 14.35 3.42 -17.94
CA ASN A 109 14.63 3.18 -19.36
C ASN A 109 14.89 1.71 -19.67
N GLN A 110 15.07 0.87 -18.65
CA GLN A 110 15.27 -0.54 -18.84
C GLN A 110 13.97 -1.25 -19.21
N THR A 111 13.98 -1.97 -20.33
CA THR A 111 12.86 -2.82 -20.71
C THR A 111 12.97 -4.16 -20.00
N LEU A 112 11.95 -4.50 -19.19
CA LEU A 112 11.89 -5.82 -18.57
C LEU A 112 11.57 -6.88 -19.64
N THR A 113 12.23 -8.04 -19.53
CA THR A 113 11.90 -9.20 -20.37
C THR A 113 10.46 -9.68 -20.12
N LYS A 114 9.82 -10.24 -21.15
CA LYS A 114 8.38 -10.59 -21.14
C LYS A 114 7.92 -11.55 -20.02
N ASN A 115 8.83 -12.28 -19.40
CA ASN A 115 8.51 -13.20 -18.32
C ASN A 115 8.40 -12.44 -16.99
N ASN A 116 7.20 -12.45 -16.40
CA ASN A 116 6.86 -11.81 -15.12
C ASN A 116 6.55 -10.30 -15.15
N THR A 117 6.17 -9.72 -16.29
CA THR A 117 5.73 -8.32 -16.35
C THR A 117 4.24 -8.19 -16.06
N ILE A 118 3.89 -7.19 -15.26
CA ILE A 118 2.49 -6.79 -15.02
C ILE A 118 2.19 -5.61 -15.92
N ASP A 119 1.23 -5.76 -16.84
CA ASP A 119 0.77 -4.64 -17.66
C ASP A 119 0.08 -3.56 -16.81
N VAL A 120 0.64 -2.37 -16.81
CA VAL A 120 0.15 -1.18 -16.09
C VAL A 120 -0.42 -0.11 -17.02
N THR A 121 -0.56 -0.40 -18.31
CA THR A 121 -1.03 0.55 -19.34
C THR A 121 -2.39 1.17 -18.98
N SER A 122 -3.29 0.37 -18.44
CA SER A 122 -4.61 0.83 -17.98
C SER A 122 -4.51 1.84 -16.83
N ILE A 123 -3.58 1.66 -15.91
CA ILE A 123 -3.29 2.58 -14.81
C ILE A 123 -2.82 3.92 -15.37
N ILE A 124 -1.82 3.89 -16.26
CA ILE A 124 -1.23 5.09 -16.85
C ILE A 124 -2.26 5.88 -17.66
N LYS A 125 -3.06 5.21 -18.49
CA LYS A 125 -4.15 5.85 -19.25
C LYS A 125 -5.14 6.57 -18.32
N LYS A 126 -5.52 5.91 -17.22
CA LYS A 126 -6.48 6.46 -16.27
C LYS A 126 -5.91 7.61 -15.44
N LEU A 127 -4.64 7.53 -15.03
CA LEU A 127 -3.94 8.62 -14.36
C LEU A 127 -3.94 9.88 -15.25
N ARG A 128 -3.56 9.75 -16.52
CA ARG A 128 -3.55 10.85 -17.49
C ARG A 128 -4.93 11.45 -17.75
N TYR A 129 -5.98 10.65 -17.65
CA TYR A 129 -7.35 11.12 -17.81
C TYR A 129 -7.86 11.88 -16.58
N LEU A 130 -7.61 11.37 -15.38
CA LEU A 130 -8.17 11.92 -14.13
C LEU A 130 -7.35 13.09 -13.58
N TYR A 131 -6.04 13.03 -13.73
CA TYR A 131 -5.13 14.05 -13.20
C TYR A 131 -4.58 14.91 -14.33
N LYS A 132 -5.07 16.14 -14.42
CA LYS A 132 -4.69 17.08 -15.49
C LYS A 132 -3.30 17.69 -15.32
N ARG A 133 -2.80 17.73 -14.08
CA ARG A 133 -1.48 18.30 -13.79
C ARG A 133 -0.45 17.19 -13.72
N LYS A 134 0.43 17.16 -14.70
CA LYS A 134 1.56 16.27 -14.76
C LYS A 134 2.83 17.11 -14.68
N HIS A 135 3.71 16.80 -13.74
CA HIS A 135 5.04 17.41 -13.64
C HIS A 135 6.10 16.31 -13.76
N ASN A 136 7.13 16.57 -14.55
CA ASN A 136 8.32 15.74 -14.54
C ASN A 136 9.24 16.26 -13.43
N ILE A 137 9.64 15.36 -12.54
CA ILE A 137 10.60 15.67 -11.49
C ILE A 137 11.97 15.27 -12.04
N ASN A 138 12.91 16.21 -12.07
CA ASN A 138 14.26 15.91 -12.45
C ASN A 138 14.90 14.99 -11.40
N THR A 139 15.34 13.82 -11.82
CA THR A 139 16.08 12.88 -10.98
C THR A 139 17.53 13.01 -11.38
N TYR A 140 18.42 13.06 -10.40
CA TYR A 140 19.87 13.00 -10.65
C TYR A 140 20.34 11.57 -11.04
N LEU A 141 19.39 10.68 -11.35
CA LEU A 141 19.64 9.31 -11.78
C LEU A 141 19.60 9.28 -13.32
N ASP A 142 20.64 8.79 -13.93
CA ASP A 142 20.79 8.74 -15.39
C ASP A 142 19.58 8.06 -16.04
N ASN A 143 18.86 8.83 -16.87
CA ASN A 143 17.72 8.38 -17.69
C ASN A 143 16.48 7.85 -16.95
N GLU A 144 16.33 8.08 -15.66
CA GLU A 144 15.10 7.79 -14.96
C GLU A 144 14.19 9.02 -14.89
N VAL A 145 12.89 8.82 -15.01
CA VAL A 145 11.89 9.90 -14.97
C VAL A 145 10.88 9.62 -13.88
N ILE A 146 10.61 10.62 -13.04
CA ILE A 146 9.49 10.60 -12.11
C ILE A 146 8.41 11.54 -12.64
N GLU A 147 7.24 11.00 -12.92
CA GLU A 147 6.04 11.79 -13.25
C GLU A 147 5.19 11.93 -11.99
N SER A 148 4.88 13.16 -11.57
CA SER A 148 3.89 13.42 -10.51
C SER A 148 2.57 13.86 -11.12
N TYR A 149 1.50 13.36 -10.55
CA TYR A 149 0.12 13.66 -10.92
C TYR A 149 -0.60 14.23 -9.69
N LYS A 150 -1.26 15.41 -9.86
CA LYS A 150 -2.01 16.13 -8.81
C LYS A 150 -3.39 16.56 -9.30
#